data_66470f7fbe2425c6d8fa8fc4b8e43352
#
_entry.id   66470f7fbe2425c6d8fa8fc4b8e43352
#
_cell.length_a   1.000
_cell.length_b   1.000
_cell.length_c   1.000
_cell.angle_alpha   90.00
_cell.angle_beta   90.00
_cell.angle_gamma   90.00
#
_symmetry.space_group_name_H-M   'P 1'
#
loop_
_entity.id
_entity.type
_entity.pdbx_description
1 polymer ?
#
loop_
_entity_poly.entity_id
_entity_poly.type
_entity_poly.pdbx_seq_one_letter_code
_entity_poly.pdbx_strand_id
1 'polypeptide(L)' 'MSSDEKMIEAIKKILYRGNTAEIKKRKNDVIILEVEKKITYQTNR' A
#
# COMPACT_ATOMS: atom_id res chain seq x y z
N MET A 1 -10.32 4.24 18.86
CA MET A 1 -9.23 4.00 17.91
C MET A 1 -9.18 5.10 16.89
N SER A 2 -8.03 5.68 16.67
CA SER A 2 -7.90 6.72 15.67
C SER A 2 -7.83 6.11 14.27
N SER A 3 -8.28 6.87 13.28
CA SER A 3 -8.19 6.43 11.90
C SER A 3 -6.73 6.29 11.45
N ASP A 4 -5.81 6.97 12.14
CA ASP A 4 -4.38 6.87 11.82
C ASP A 4 -3.86 5.47 12.11
N GLU A 5 -4.30 4.86 13.20
CA GLU A 5 -3.88 3.50 13.52
C GLU A 5 -4.35 2.51 12.48
N LYS A 6 -5.58 2.69 12.00
CA LYS A 6 -6.13 1.82 10.95
C LYS A 6 -5.36 1.99 9.64
N MET A 7 -4.97 3.21 9.33
CA MET A 7 -4.18 3.49 8.15
C MET A 7 -2.82 2.80 8.23
N ILE A 8 -2.17 2.91 9.37
CA ILE A 8 -0.86 2.29 9.55
C ILE A 8 -0.97 0.77 9.41
N GLU A 9 -1.99 0.19 9.99
CA GLU A 9 -2.20 -1.25 9.88
C GLU A 9 -2.43 -1.68 8.43
N ALA A 10 -3.19 -0.90 7.70
CA ALA A 10 -3.45 -1.21 6.29
C ALA A 10 -2.15 -1.16 5.48
N ILE A 11 -1.33 -0.13 5.73
CA ILE A 11 -0.06 0.01 5.06
C ILE A 11 0.86 -1.17 5.38
N LYS A 12 0.92 -1.55 6.65
CA LYS A 12 1.74 -2.68 7.06
C LYS A 12 1.32 -3.97 6.38
N LYS A 13 0.03 -4.20 6.29
CA LYS A 13 -0.48 -5.40 5.63
C LYS A 13 -0.10 -5.44 4.16
N ILE A 14 -0.21 -4.30 3.50
CA ILE A 14 0.15 -4.21 2.08
C ILE A 14 1.62 -4.51 1.89
N LEU A 15 2.47 -3.92 2.72
CA LEU A 15 3.91 -4.14 2.63
C LEU A 15 4.27 -5.59 2.97
N TYR A 16 3.55 -6.17 3.90
CA TYR A 16 3.79 -7.55 4.29
C TYR A 16 3.52 -8.52 3.15
N ARG A 17 2.56 -8.18 2.30
CA ARG A 17 2.26 -8.99 1.12
C ARG A 17 3.25 -8.77 -0.02
N GLY A 18 4.22 -7.88 0.17
CA GLY A 18 5.18 -7.56 -0.86
C GLY A 18 4.68 -6.57 -1.90
N ASN A 19 3.55 -5.94 -1.65
CA ASN A 19 2.98 -4.97 -2.57
C ASN A 19 3.37 -3.55 -2.18
N THR A 20 3.02 -2.60 -3.02
CA THR A 20 3.31 -1.19 -2.77
C THR A 20 2.07 -0.50 -2.24
N ALA A 21 2.23 0.26 -1.18
CA ALA A 21 1.15 1.07 -0.64
C ALA A 21 1.27 2.47 -1.22
N GLU A 22 0.18 2.95 -1.79
CA GLU A 22 0.11 4.29 -2.36
C GLU A 22 -0.91 5.09 -1.57
N ILE A 23 -0.48 6.23 -1.06
CA ILE A 23 -1.33 7.06 -0.22
C ILE A 23 -1.68 8.32 -1.00
N LYS A 24 -2.98 8.58 -1.14
CA LYS A 24 -3.46 9.76 -1.84
C LYS A 24 -4.37 10.55 -0.94
N LYS A 25 -4.16 11.85 -0.92
CA LYS A 25 -5.03 12.75 -0.15
C LYS A 25 -6.12 13.29 -1.04
N ARG A 26 -7.35 13.14 -0.58
CA ARG A 26 -8.51 13.75 -1.21
C ARG A 26 -8.94 14.97 -0.41
N LYS A 27 -9.99 15.64 -0.93
CA LYS A 27 -10.47 16.86 -0.32
C LYS A 27 -10.89 16.66 1.13
N ASN A 28 -11.59 15.58 1.42
CA ASN A 28 -12.13 15.32 2.76
C ASN A 28 -11.60 14.05 3.39
N ASP A 29 -10.75 13.32 2.70
CA ASP A 29 -10.29 12.05 3.24
C ASP A 29 -8.93 11.69 2.68
N VAL A 30 -8.42 10.55 3.14
CA VAL A 30 -7.17 9.97 2.66
C VAL A 30 -7.47 8.55 2.25
N ILE A 31 -6.99 8.15 1.08
CA ILE A 31 -7.17 6.79 0.62
C ILE A 31 -5.84 6.10 0.48
N ILE A 32 -5.85 4.80 0.73
CA ILE A 32 -4.68 3.95 0.59
C ILE A 32 -4.98 2.94 -0.50
N LEU A 33 -4.11 2.91 -1.50
CA LEU A 33 -4.23 1.99 -2.61
C LEU A 33 -3.16 0.93 -2.54
N GLU A 34 -3.51 -0.28 -2.85
CA GLU A 34 -2.55 -1.37 -2.92
C GLU A 34 -2.24 -1.65 -4.38
N VAL A 35 -0.96 -1.58 -4.71
CA VAL A 35 -0.49 -1.85 -6.06
C VAL A 35 0.25 -3.18 -6.04
N GLU A 36 -0.28 -4.15 -6.76
CA GLU A 36 0.38 -5.44 -6.90
C GLU A 36 1.51 -5.33 -7.89
N LYS A 37 2.71 -5.69 -7.43
CA LYS A 37 3.86 -5.75 -8.32
C LYS A 37 3.94 -7.13 -8.91
N LYS A 38 3.78 -7.22 -10.21
CA LYS A 38 3.86 -8.47 -10.91
C LYS A 38 5.11 -8.47 -11.77
N ILE A 39 5.95 -9.46 -11.54
CA ILE A 39 7.16 -9.62 -12.35
C ILE A 39 6.77 -10.36 -13.62
N THR A 40 6.81 -9.67 -14.74
CA THR A 40 6.51 -10.28 -16.03
C THR A 40 7.75 -10.81 -16.71
N TYR A 41 8.92 -10.28 -16.35
CA TYR A 41 10.19 -10.71 -16.89
C TYR A 41 11.28 -10.39 -15.89
N GLN A 42 12.13 -11.37 -15.66
CA GLN A 42 13.25 -11.18 -14.74
C GLN A 42 14.50 -11.83 -15.33
N THR A 43 15.57 -11.04 -15.36
CA THR A 43 16.87 -11.55 -15.79
C THR A 43 17.74 -11.81 -14.57
N ASN A 44 18.21 -13.02 -14.45
CA ASN A 44 19.14 -13.41 -13.40
C ASN A 44 20.55 -13.16 -13.87
N ARG A 45 21.21 -12.23 -13.18
CA ARG A 45 22.61 -11.94 -13.50
C ARG A 45 23.46 -11.96 -12.27
#